data_0ce53be7ea4dc445a51faeb146818fd3
#
_entry.id   0ce53be7ea4dc445a51faeb146818fd3
#
_cell.length_a   1.000
_cell.length_b   1.000
_cell.length_c   1.000
_cell.angle_alpha   90.00
_cell.angle_beta   90.00
_cell.angle_gamma   90.00
#
_symmetry.space_group_name_H-M   'P 1'
#
loop_
_entity.id
_entity.type
_entity.pdbx_description
1 polymer ?
#
loop_
_entity_poly.entity_id
_entity_poly.type
_entity_poly.pdbx_seq_one_letter_code
_entity_poly.pdbx_strand_id
1 'polypeptide(L)'
;MYIPKKNGKKRPLGIPSFEDKLVQEVVRLLLEAIYEGHFEGTSHGFRPHRSCHTALGMIQKSFAGAKWFIEGDIKGFFDNIDHNVLISILRERISDERFLRLIRKFLNAGYVEDWKYNKTYSGTPQGGIVSPILANIYLDKFDKYIKEYAAKFRKGDRRSINPDYWRLNNKKNRLKQKLQKTSDEQMRKSYLYEIAQLSKQMLSIPHKDAMDADFRRLQYVRYADDFLISVIGSKSECE
;
A
#
# COMPACT_ATOMS: atom_id res chain seq x y z
N MET A 1 -15.77 7.39 -25.76
CA MET A 1 -16.14 8.50 -24.84
C MET A 1 -14.89 9.03 -24.13
N TYR A 2 -14.80 10.36 -23.87
CA TYR A 2 -13.64 10.93 -23.19
C TYR A 2 -14.07 11.57 -21.86
N ILE A 3 -13.30 11.29 -20.81
CA ILE A 3 -13.49 11.92 -19.49
C ILE A 3 -12.40 12.93 -19.25
N PRO A 4 -12.71 14.21 -18.90
CA PRO A 4 -11.71 15.22 -18.62
C PRO A 4 -10.93 14.88 -17.33
N LYS A 5 -9.60 15.01 -17.37
CA LYS A 5 -8.71 14.91 -16.18
C LYS A 5 -8.50 16.33 -15.60
N LYS A 6 -8.16 16.41 -14.31
CA LYS A 6 -7.85 17.67 -13.62
C LYS A 6 -6.73 18.49 -14.29
N ASN A 7 -5.82 17.83 -15.01
CA ASN A 7 -4.70 18.46 -15.74
C ASN A 7 -5.04 18.87 -17.18
N GLY A 8 -6.32 18.94 -17.55
CA GLY A 8 -6.80 19.31 -18.89
C GLY A 8 -6.70 18.21 -19.95
N LYS A 9 -6.03 17.10 -19.67
CA LYS A 9 -5.98 15.94 -20.58
C LYS A 9 -7.29 15.18 -20.54
N LYS A 10 -7.58 14.45 -21.61
CA LYS A 10 -8.76 13.57 -21.70
C LYS A 10 -8.34 12.11 -21.48
N ARG A 11 -9.17 11.34 -20.75
CA ARG A 11 -9.01 9.89 -20.60
C ARG A 11 -9.97 9.20 -21.55
N PRO A 12 -9.52 8.39 -22.49
CA PRO A 12 -10.42 7.60 -23.31
C PRO A 12 -11.10 6.53 -22.44
N LEU A 13 -12.40 6.35 -22.61
CA LEU A 13 -13.18 5.30 -21.97
C LEU A 13 -13.81 4.44 -23.04
N GLY A 14 -13.44 3.16 -23.10
CA GLY A 14 -14.07 2.16 -23.95
C GLY A 14 -15.43 1.75 -23.34
N ILE A 15 -16.43 1.62 -24.19
CA ILE A 15 -17.77 1.14 -23.79
C ILE A 15 -18.00 -0.17 -24.55
N PRO A 16 -17.91 -1.35 -23.87
CA PRO A 16 -18.23 -2.62 -24.50
C PRO A 16 -19.70 -2.71 -24.93
N SER A 17 -20.00 -3.57 -25.91
CA SER A 17 -21.38 -3.91 -26.25
C SER A 17 -22.11 -4.52 -25.06
N PHE A 18 -23.44 -4.63 -25.15
CA PHE A 18 -24.23 -5.21 -24.05
C PHE A 18 -23.85 -6.69 -23.84
N GLU A 19 -23.75 -7.46 -24.90
CA GLU A 19 -23.36 -8.88 -24.86
C GLU A 19 -21.95 -9.04 -24.27
N ASP A 20 -20.98 -8.22 -24.73
CA ASP A 20 -19.62 -8.25 -24.21
C ASP A 20 -19.59 -7.93 -22.71
N LYS A 21 -20.41 -7.00 -22.22
CA LYS A 21 -20.51 -6.70 -20.79
C LYS A 21 -20.97 -7.91 -19.99
N LEU A 22 -21.98 -8.65 -20.48
CA LEU A 22 -22.49 -9.85 -19.81
C LEU A 22 -21.40 -10.93 -19.74
N VAL A 23 -20.72 -11.21 -20.86
CA VAL A 23 -19.66 -12.21 -20.90
C VAL A 23 -18.47 -11.80 -20.04
N GLN A 24 -18.07 -10.53 -20.10
CA GLN A 24 -16.98 -10.02 -19.25
C GLN A 24 -17.33 -10.11 -17.75
N GLU A 25 -18.61 -9.90 -17.37
CA GLU A 25 -19.04 -10.04 -15.97
C GLU A 25 -18.94 -11.50 -15.49
N VAL A 26 -19.35 -12.46 -16.32
CA VAL A 26 -19.18 -13.88 -15.99
C VAL A 26 -17.67 -14.22 -15.83
N VAL A 27 -16.84 -13.76 -16.74
CA VAL A 27 -15.38 -13.97 -16.65
C VAL A 27 -14.82 -13.30 -15.39
N ARG A 28 -15.27 -12.08 -15.03
CA ARG A 28 -14.86 -11.38 -13.82
C ARG A 28 -15.19 -12.19 -12.56
N LEU A 29 -16.42 -12.72 -12.47
CA LEU A 29 -16.86 -13.53 -11.33
C LEU A 29 -16.01 -14.80 -11.17
N LEU A 30 -15.71 -15.49 -12.28
CA LEU A 30 -14.85 -16.68 -12.26
C LEU A 30 -13.41 -16.34 -11.80
N LEU A 31 -12.82 -15.28 -12.35
CA LEU A 31 -11.49 -14.83 -11.96
C LEU A 31 -11.46 -14.38 -10.49
N GLU A 32 -12.49 -13.69 -10.02
CA GLU A 32 -12.59 -13.27 -8.63
C GLU A 32 -12.64 -14.49 -7.69
N ALA A 33 -13.44 -15.49 -8.01
CA ALA A 33 -13.50 -16.74 -7.23
C ALA A 33 -12.15 -17.47 -7.16
N ILE A 34 -11.35 -17.42 -8.24
CA ILE A 34 -10.04 -18.08 -8.30
C ILE A 34 -8.96 -17.27 -7.57
N TYR A 35 -8.96 -15.93 -7.69
CA TYR A 35 -7.81 -15.11 -7.30
C TYR A 35 -8.01 -14.32 -5.99
N GLU A 36 -9.26 -13.97 -5.59
CA GLU A 36 -9.49 -13.09 -4.43
C GLU A 36 -8.85 -13.61 -3.14
N GLY A 37 -8.90 -14.92 -2.90
CA GLY A 37 -8.28 -15.56 -1.73
C GLY A 37 -6.74 -15.58 -1.75
N HIS A 38 -6.13 -15.19 -2.86
CA HIS A 38 -4.67 -15.23 -3.06
C HIS A 38 -3.99 -13.88 -3.13
N PHE A 39 -4.78 -12.81 -3.28
CA PHE A 39 -4.26 -11.45 -3.28
C PHE A 39 -3.73 -11.06 -1.91
N GLU A 40 -2.65 -10.31 -1.91
CA GLU A 40 -2.07 -9.79 -0.67
C GLU A 40 -3.03 -8.86 0.07
N GLY A 41 -2.95 -8.90 1.40
CA GLY A 41 -3.77 -8.05 2.26
C GLY A 41 -3.53 -6.55 2.08
N THR A 42 -2.42 -6.18 1.47
CA THR A 42 -1.99 -4.80 1.19
C THR A 42 -2.58 -4.20 -0.08
N SER A 43 -3.25 -5.01 -0.91
CA SER A 43 -3.95 -4.57 -2.13
C SER A 43 -5.42 -4.25 -1.85
N HIS A 44 -5.89 -3.05 -2.20
CA HIS A 44 -7.21 -2.55 -1.84
C HIS A 44 -8.11 -2.12 -3.02
N GLY A 45 -7.54 -1.74 -4.17
CA GLY A 45 -8.33 -1.27 -5.31
C GLY A 45 -9.09 -2.39 -6.02
N PHE A 46 -10.33 -2.11 -6.43
CA PHE A 46 -11.17 -3.00 -7.25
C PHE A 46 -11.38 -4.40 -6.67
N ARG A 47 -11.44 -4.54 -5.36
CA ARG A 47 -11.64 -5.82 -4.66
C ARG A 47 -12.90 -5.79 -3.82
N PRO A 48 -13.61 -6.94 -3.66
CA PRO A 48 -14.76 -7.04 -2.76
C PRO A 48 -14.40 -6.63 -1.32
N HIS A 49 -15.31 -5.91 -0.67
CA HIS A 49 -15.16 -5.46 0.73
C HIS A 49 -13.94 -4.58 1.01
N ARG A 50 -13.26 -4.07 -0.03
CA ARG A 50 -12.14 -3.16 0.07
C ARG A 50 -12.43 -1.84 -0.62
N SER A 51 -11.85 -0.76 -0.09
CA SER A 51 -12.09 0.60 -0.57
C SER A 51 -10.87 1.49 -0.28
N CYS A 52 -10.88 2.71 -0.74
CA CYS A 52 -9.91 3.73 -0.36
C CYS A 52 -9.84 3.88 1.17
N HIS A 53 -10.98 3.83 1.88
CA HIS A 53 -11.01 3.93 3.34
C HIS A 53 -10.32 2.74 4.03
N THR A 54 -10.42 1.53 3.49
CA THR A 54 -9.69 0.38 4.05
C THR A 54 -8.18 0.50 3.83
N ALA A 55 -7.73 1.08 2.70
CA ALA A 55 -6.33 1.40 2.45
C ALA A 55 -5.81 2.46 3.44
N LEU A 56 -6.54 3.57 3.60
CA LEU A 56 -6.21 4.63 4.56
C LEU A 56 -6.18 4.11 6.00
N GLY A 57 -7.13 3.25 6.38
CA GLY A 57 -7.15 2.61 7.70
C GLY A 57 -5.93 1.71 7.93
N MET A 58 -5.44 1.03 6.88
CA MET A 58 -4.20 0.25 6.96
C MET A 58 -2.99 1.17 7.14
N ILE A 59 -2.89 2.25 6.38
CA ILE A 59 -1.82 3.26 6.51
C ILE A 59 -1.79 3.79 7.94
N GLN A 60 -2.92 4.23 8.48
CA GLN A 60 -3.01 4.76 9.84
C GLN A 60 -2.53 3.76 10.89
N LYS A 61 -2.84 2.48 10.74
CA LYS A 61 -2.47 1.42 11.71
C LYS A 61 -1.03 0.95 11.57
N SER A 62 -0.54 0.76 10.34
CA SER A 62 0.73 0.07 10.09
C SER A 62 1.92 0.98 9.80
N PHE A 63 1.69 2.24 9.33
CA PHE A 63 2.78 3.15 8.96
C PHE A 63 3.27 4.02 10.14
N ALA A 64 2.79 3.73 11.35
CA ALA A 64 3.20 4.46 12.53
C ALA A 64 4.71 4.37 12.76
N GLY A 65 5.33 5.53 12.97
CA GLY A 65 6.77 5.66 13.21
C GLY A 65 7.65 5.55 11.96
N ALA A 66 7.08 5.52 10.77
CA ALA A 66 7.83 5.67 9.52
C ALA A 66 8.52 7.04 9.45
N LYS A 67 9.68 7.06 8.80
CA LYS A 67 10.46 8.28 8.56
C LYS A 67 10.36 8.74 7.12
N TRP A 68 10.31 7.79 6.21
CA TRP A 68 10.35 8.03 4.79
C TRP A 68 9.14 7.40 4.14
N PHE A 69 8.64 8.08 3.13
CA PHE A 69 7.53 7.60 2.31
C PHE A 69 7.95 7.67 0.85
N ILE A 70 7.66 6.59 0.11
CA ILE A 70 7.81 6.53 -1.34
C ILE A 70 6.42 6.40 -1.90
N GLU A 71 5.98 7.42 -2.61
CA GLU A 71 4.74 7.42 -3.36
C GLU A 71 5.05 7.06 -4.81
N GLY A 72 4.32 6.10 -5.36
CA GLY A 72 4.48 5.67 -6.74
C GLY A 72 3.14 5.51 -7.45
N ASP A 73 3.15 5.90 -8.72
CA ASP A 73 2.07 5.70 -9.70
C ASP A 73 2.66 5.02 -10.94
N ILE A 74 2.04 3.94 -11.39
CA ILE A 74 2.49 3.23 -12.59
C ILE A 74 1.92 3.93 -13.81
N LYS A 75 2.74 4.78 -14.43
CA LYS A 75 2.34 5.60 -15.57
C LYS A 75 1.74 4.76 -16.71
N GLY A 76 0.47 5.04 -17.00
CA GLY A 76 -0.23 4.39 -18.10
C GLY A 76 -0.38 2.87 -17.91
N PHE A 77 -0.52 2.41 -16.67
CA PHE A 77 -0.54 0.99 -16.33
C PHE A 77 -1.52 0.19 -17.19
N PHE A 78 -2.78 0.62 -17.26
CA PHE A 78 -3.82 -0.07 -18.03
C PHE A 78 -3.53 -0.11 -19.54
N ASP A 79 -2.79 0.84 -20.05
CA ASP A 79 -2.44 0.92 -21.49
C ASP A 79 -1.18 0.11 -21.83
N ASN A 80 -0.37 -0.25 -20.81
CA ASN A 80 0.93 -0.91 -20.99
C ASN A 80 1.00 -2.35 -20.45
N ILE A 81 -0.10 -2.94 -20.02
CA ILE A 81 -0.12 -4.36 -19.60
C ILE A 81 0.27 -5.24 -20.78
N ASP A 82 1.36 -6.01 -20.66
CA ASP A 82 1.76 -7.01 -21.65
C ASP A 82 0.79 -8.19 -21.63
N HIS A 83 0.12 -8.44 -22.75
CA HIS A 83 -0.87 -9.50 -22.87
C HIS A 83 -0.26 -10.90 -22.69
N ASN A 84 0.99 -11.13 -23.16
CA ASN A 84 1.62 -12.43 -23.04
C ASN A 84 2.01 -12.72 -21.58
N VAL A 85 2.55 -11.71 -20.90
CA VAL A 85 2.87 -11.80 -19.46
C VAL A 85 1.59 -12.05 -18.67
N LEU A 86 0.50 -11.30 -18.92
CA LEU A 86 -0.76 -11.50 -18.24
C LEU A 86 -1.31 -12.92 -18.45
N ILE A 87 -1.33 -13.41 -19.68
CA ILE A 87 -1.79 -14.78 -19.99
C ILE A 87 -0.88 -15.83 -19.33
N SER A 88 0.43 -15.60 -19.25
CA SER A 88 1.33 -16.53 -18.53
C SER A 88 1.03 -16.58 -17.04
N ILE A 89 0.73 -15.44 -16.41
CA ILE A 89 0.31 -15.37 -15.01
C ILE A 89 -1.02 -16.12 -14.79
N LEU A 90 -1.98 -15.92 -15.68
CA LEU A 90 -3.26 -16.62 -15.60
C LEU A 90 -3.08 -18.15 -15.75
N ARG A 91 -2.20 -18.59 -16.64
CA ARG A 91 -1.89 -20.02 -16.88
C ARG A 91 -1.29 -20.73 -15.65
N GLU A 92 -0.71 -20.01 -14.73
CA GLU A 92 -0.23 -20.62 -13.47
C GLU A 92 -1.35 -21.27 -12.63
N ARG A 93 -2.62 -20.85 -12.84
CA ARG A 93 -3.77 -21.33 -12.08
C ARG A 93 -4.91 -21.88 -12.95
N ILE A 94 -4.93 -21.51 -14.20
CA ILE A 94 -6.00 -21.86 -15.14
C ILE A 94 -5.40 -22.67 -16.27
N SER A 95 -5.76 -23.96 -16.33
CA SER A 95 -5.31 -24.88 -17.37
C SER A 95 -6.20 -24.89 -18.61
N ASP A 96 -7.41 -24.31 -18.54
CA ASP A 96 -8.33 -24.26 -19.68
C ASP A 96 -7.87 -23.22 -20.72
N GLU A 97 -7.26 -23.73 -21.79
CA GLU A 97 -6.78 -22.91 -22.92
C GLU A 97 -7.93 -22.24 -23.70
N ARG A 98 -9.17 -22.73 -23.63
CA ARG A 98 -10.33 -22.08 -24.25
C ARG A 98 -10.69 -20.79 -23.48
N PHE A 99 -10.65 -20.87 -22.17
CA PHE A 99 -10.88 -19.73 -21.30
C PHE A 99 -9.77 -18.67 -21.46
N LEU A 100 -8.50 -19.08 -21.49
CA LEU A 100 -7.38 -18.17 -21.72
C LEU A 100 -7.45 -17.49 -23.10
N ARG A 101 -7.86 -18.24 -24.14
CA ARG A 101 -8.11 -17.66 -25.47
C ARG A 101 -9.24 -16.65 -25.48
N LEU A 102 -10.31 -16.86 -24.68
CA LEU A 102 -11.39 -15.90 -24.55
C LEU A 102 -10.88 -14.59 -23.94
N ILE A 103 -10.11 -14.66 -22.84
CA ILE A 103 -9.48 -13.47 -22.24
C ILE A 103 -8.59 -12.77 -23.26
N ARG A 104 -7.76 -13.50 -23.99
CA ARG A 104 -6.91 -12.91 -25.04
C ARG A 104 -7.71 -12.21 -26.13
N LYS A 105 -8.89 -12.72 -26.50
CA LYS A 105 -9.80 -12.03 -27.43
C LYS A 105 -10.28 -10.68 -26.88
N PHE A 106 -10.64 -10.59 -25.60
CA PHE A 106 -11.00 -9.31 -24.97
C PHE A 106 -9.84 -8.32 -24.98
N LEU A 107 -8.62 -8.79 -24.67
CA LEU A 107 -7.44 -7.93 -24.68
C LEU A 107 -7.12 -7.39 -26.08
N ASN A 108 -7.32 -8.20 -27.11
CA ASN A 108 -7.02 -7.88 -28.52
C ASN A 108 -8.21 -7.28 -29.28
N ALA A 109 -9.36 -7.08 -28.63
CA ALA A 109 -10.59 -6.66 -29.31
C ALA A 109 -10.46 -5.31 -30.03
N GLY A 110 -9.53 -4.45 -29.58
CA GLY A 110 -9.40 -3.11 -30.11
C GLY A 110 -10.54 -2.18 -29.68
N TYR A 111 -10.65 -1.06 -30.35
CA TYR A 111 -11.75 -0.10 -30.12
C TYR A 111 -12.08 0.64 -31.42
N VAL A 112 -13.32 1.11 -31.51
CA VAL A 112 -13.79 1.95 -32.61
C VAL A 112 -13.86 3.40 -32.11
N GLU A 113 -13.17 4.30 -32.81
CA GLU A 113 -13.17 5.73 -32.57
C GLU A 113 -13.35 6.46 -33.90
N ASP A 114 -14.28 7.42 -33.95
CA ASP A 114 -14.63 8.17 -35.17
C ASP A 114 -14.89 7.26 -36.38
N TRP A 115 -15.60 6.14 -36.13
CA TRP A 115 -15.92 5.10 -37.12
C TRP A 115 -14.70 4.37 -37.69
N LYS A 116 -13.52 4.51 -37.06
CA LYS A 116 -12.28 3.80 -37.44
C LYS A 116 -11.94 2.77 -36.38
N TYR A 117 -11.61 1.55 -36.83
CA TYR A 117 -11.15 0.49 -35.94
C TYR A 117 -9.67 0.66 -35.63
N ASN A 118 -9.34 0.62 -34.36
CA ASN A 118 -7.98 0.68 -33.81
C ASN A 118 -7.66 -0.64 -33.10
N LYS A 119 -6.55 -1.27 -33.45
CA LYS A 119 -6.07 -2.47 -32.78
C LYS A 119 -5.44 -2.12 -31.43
N THR A 120 -5.64 -3.00 -30.44
CA THR A 120 -4.97 -2.94 -29.14
C THR A 120 -3.84 -3.98 -29.13
N TYR A 121 -2.60 -3.53 -28.98
CA TYR A 121 -1.41 -4.39 -28.93
C TYR A 121 -0.94 -4.64 -27.49
N SER A 122 -1.30 -3.77 -26.56
CA SER A 122 -1.01 -3.85 -25.13
C SER A 122 -2.15 -3.25 -24.35
N GLY A 123 -2.18 -3.48 -23.05
CA GLY A 123 -3.14 -2.90 -22.14
C GLY A 123 -4.48 -3.62 -22.11
N THR A 124 -5.31 -3.13 -21.20
CA THR A 124 -6.71 -3.54 -21.08
C THR A 124 -7.60 -2.35 -21.38
N PRO A 125 -8.71 -2.53 -22.15
CA PRO A 125 -9.61 -1.42 -22.45
C PRO A 125 -10.07 -0.71 -21.17
N GLN A 126 -9.77 0.58 -21.06
CA GLN A 126 -10.28 1.38 -19.92
C GLN A 126 -11.81 1.47 -20.04
N GLY A 127 -12.51 0.89 -19.06
CA GLY A 127 -13.97 0.75 -19.07
C GLY A 127 -14.49 -0.67 -19.33
N GLY A 128 -13.61 -1.62 -19.64
CA GLY A 128 -13.96 -3.05 -19.64
C GLY A 128 -14.25 -3.55 -18.22
N ILE A 129 -15.30 -4.36 -18.06
CA ILE A 129 -15.73 -4.91 -16.76
C ILE A 129 -14.65 -5.83 -16.15
N VAL A 130 -13.95 -6.58 -17.00
CA VAL A 130 -12.90 -7.53 -16.60
C VAL A 130 -11.56 -6.86 -16.35
N SER A 131 -11.33 -5.63 -16.84
CA SER A 131 -10.04 -4.96 -16.77
C SER A 131 -9.52 -4.76 -15.33
N PRO A 132 -10.33 -4.37 -14.33
CA PRO A 132 -9.86 -4.19 -12.96
C PRO A 132 -9.33 -5.47 -12.30
N ILE A 133 -9.98 -6.61 -12.50
CA ILE A 133 -9.51 -7.89 -11.93
C ILE A 133 -8.24 -8.36 -12.62
N LEU A 134 -8.14 -8.21 -13.96
CA LEU A 134 -6.91 -8.54 -14.69
C LEU A 134 -5.72 -7.66 -14.24
N ALA A 135 -5.98 -6.39 -13.99
CA ALA A 135 -4.99 -5.46 -13.42
C ALA A 135 -4.50 -5.94 -12.05
N ASN A 136 -5.40 -6.34 -11.17
CA ASN A 136 -5.03 -6.87 -9.84
C ASN A 136 -4.25 -8.18 -9.94
N ILE A 137 -4.62 -9.08 -10.85
CA ILE A 137 -3.89 -10.34 -11.10
C ILE A 137 -2.46 -10.05 -11.57
N TYR A 138 -2.29 -9.09 -12.46
CA TYR A 138 -0.97 -8.68 -12.96
C TYR A 138 -0.12 -8.08 -11.84
N LEU A 139 -0.68 -7.16 -11.05
CA LEU A 139 0.01 -6.46 -9.96
C LEU A 139 0.24 -7.33 -8.71
N ASP A 140 -0.46 -8.45 -8.56
CA ASP A 140 -0.22 -9.39 -7.46
C ASP A 140 1.22 -9.92 -7.45
N LYS A 141 1.86 -10.02 -8.63
CA LYS A 141 3.29 -10.35 -8.71
C LYS A 141 4.17 -9.28 -8.07
N PHE A 142 3.84 -8.01 -8.29
CA PHE A 142 4.52 -6.89 -7.65
C PHE A 142 4.24 -6.85 -6.14
N ASP A 143 3.00 -7.07 -5.71
CA ASP A 143 2.64 -7.11 -4.30
C ASP A 143 3.45 -8.20 -3.55
N LYS A 144 3.56 -9.38 -4.13
CA LYS A 144 4.35 -10.49 -3.57
C LYS A 144 5.84 -10.20 -3.53
N TYR A 145 6.38 -9.59 -4.59
CA TYR A 145 7.77 -9.15 -4.62
C TYR A 145 8.07 -8.16 -3.48
N ILE A 146 7.24 -7.13 -3.31
CA ILE A 146 7.41 -6.15 -2.23
C ILE A 146 7.30 -6.82 -0.85
N LYS A 147 6.39 -7.76 -0.68
CA LYS A 147 6.26 -8.53 0.58
C LYS A 147 7.53 -9.32 0.91
N GLU A 148 8.09 -10.01 -0.07
CA GLU A 148 9.36 -10.74 0.10
C GLU A 148 10.52 -9.78 0.39
N TYR A 149 10.58 -8.68 -0.33
CA TYR A 149 11.57 -7.64 -0.10
C TYR A 149 11.46 -7.05 1.32
N ALA A 150 10.25 -6.74 1.76
CA ALA A 150 9.98 -6.24 3.12
C ALA A 150 10.42 -7.23 4.20
N ALA A 151 10.22 -8.54 3.96
CA ALA A 151 10.68 -9.58 4.87
C ALA A 151 12.21 -9.63 4.97
N LYS A 152 12.92 -9.49 3.85
CA LYS A 152 14.40 -9.43 3.80
C LYS A 152 14.95 -8.14 4.42
N PHE A 153 14.24 -7.01 4.22
CA PHE A 153 14.61 -5.71 4.76
C PHE A 153 14.43 -5.61 6.28
N ARG A 154 13.60 -6.48 6.85
CA ARG A 154 13.27 -6.48 8.27
C ARG A 154 14.51 -6.75 9.13
N LYS A 155 14.79 -5.85 10.14
CA LYS A 155 15.86 -6.00 11.11
C LYS A 155 15.35 -5.64 12.52
N GLY A 156 15.80 -6.38 13.53
CA GLY A 156 15.48 -6.17 14.94
C GLY A 156 13.99 -6.43 15.29
N ASP A 157 13.69 -6.68 16.56
CA ASP A 157 12.33 -6.92 17.02
C ASP A 157 11.67 -5.67 17.59
N ARG A 158 12.43 -4.86 18.30
CA ARG A 158 11.96 -3.65 18.97
C ARG A 158 12.91 -2.50 18.71
N ARG A 159 12.33 -1.34 18.44
CA ARG A 159 13.07 -0.09 18.34
C ARG A 159 13.63 0.31 19.70
N SER A 160 14.87 0.74 19.77
CA SER A 160 15.52 1.24 20.98
C SER A 160 14.78 2.47 21.54
N ILE A 161 14.99 2.72 22.82
CA ILE A 161 14.44 3.92 23.45
C ILE A 161 15.34 5.10 23.07
N ASN A 162 14.73 6.25 22.74
CA ASN A 162 15.45 7.48 22.47
C ASN A 162 16.34 7.84 23.67
N PRO A 163 17.67 8.06 23.50
CA PRO A 163 18.59 8.36 24.60
C PRO A 163 18.15 9.56 25.45
N ASP A 164 17.62 10.62 24.84
CA ASP A 164 17.18 11.81 25.56
C ASP A 164 15.92 11.53 26.39
N TYR A 165 14.97 10.78 25.80
CA TYR A 165 13.80 10.31 26.54
C TYR A 165 14.21 9.44 27.74
N TRP A 166 15.14 8.52 27.54
CA TRP A 166 15.65 7.64 28.62
C TRP A 166 16.32 8.44 29.75
N ARG A 167 17.14 9.46 29.43
CA ARG A 167 17.76 10.35 30.43
C ARG A 167 16.71 11.07 31.28
N LEU A 168 15.71 11.68 30.63
CA LEU A 168 14.62 12.39 31.35
C LEU A 168 13.79 11.43 32.17
N ASN A 169 13.47 10.26 31.66
CA ASN A 169 12.71 9.25 32.37
C ASN A 169 13.45 8.74 33.61
N ASN A 170 14.75 8.51 33.52
CA ASN A 170 15.56 8.11 34.66
C ASN A 170 15.65 9.21 35.70
N LYS A 171 15.85 10.48 35.30
CA LYS A 171 15.82 11.62 36.21
C LYS A 171 14.47 11.70 36.95
N LYS A 172 13.36 11.58 36.19
CA LYS A 172 12.01 11.56 36.77
C LYS A 172 11.81 10.43 37.79
N ASN A 173 12.27 9.21 37.45
CA ASN A 173 12.14 8.07 38.35
C ASN A 173 12.96 8.23 39.64
N ARG A 174 14.18 8.78 39.56
CA ARG A 174 14.98 9.13 40.75
C ARG A 174 14.27 10.15 41.64
N LEU A 175 13.66 11.19 41.07
CA LEU A 175 12.87 12.15 41.80
C LEU A 175 11.64 11.52 42.47
N LYS A 176 10.95 10.62 41.78
CA LYS A 176 9.83 9.86 42.38
C LYS A 176 10.27 9.03 43.57
N GLN A 177 11.43 8.36 43.50
CA GLN A 177 11.98 7.61 44.64
C GLN A 177 12.35 8.51 45.79
N LYS A 178 12.94 9.71 45.54
CA LYS A 178 13.21 10.72 46.59
C LYS A 178 11.92 11.23 47.22
N LEU A 179 10.90 11.51 46.42
CA LEU A 179 9.59 11.96 46.91
C LEU A 179 8.93 10.96 47.86
N GLN A 180 9.10 9.64 47.63
CA GLN A 180 8.58 8.60 48.51
C GLN A 180 9.33 8.51 49.84
N LYS A 181 10.62 8.91 49.88
CA LYS A 181 11.47 8.80 51.06
C LYS A 181 11.48 10.07 51.90
N THR A 182 10.98 11.20 51.41
CA THR A 182 11.05 12.51 52.07
C THR A 182 9.72 12.83 52.77
N SER A 183 9.80 13.19 54.05
CA SER A 183 8.66 13.68 54.87
C SER A 183 8.55 15.21 54.87
N ASP A 184 9.59 15.92 54.40
CA ASP A 184 9.61 17.38 54.33
C ASP A 184 8.68 17.90 53.23
N GLU A 185 7.70 18.73 53.65
CA GLU A 185 6.66 19.24 52.76
C GLU A 185 7.18 20.21 51.68
N GLN A 186 8.19 21.04 52.00
CA GLN A 186 8.81 21.92 51.02
C GLN A 186 9.56 21.13 49.92
N MET A 187 10.36 20.16 50.33
CA MET A 187 11.05 19.28 49.38
C MET A 187 10.07 18.48 48.54
N ARG A 188 8.98 18.00 49.09
CA ARG A 188 7.92 17.29 48.34
C ARG A 188 7.31 18.17 47.26
N LYS A 189 6.99 19.41 47.55
CA LYS A 189 6.46 20.38 46.56
C LYS A 189 7.47 20.64 45.44
N SER A 190 8.75 20.81 45.77
CA SER A 190 9.84 20.96 44.76
C SER A 190 9.96 19.76 43.86
N TYR A 191 9.98 18.55 44.41
CA TYR A 191 10.07 17.32 43.58
C TYR A 191 8.84 17.12 42.68
N LEU A 192 7.65 17.42 43.15
CA LEU A 192 6.43 17.36 42.32
C LEU A 192 6.48 18.34 41.16
N TYR A 193 6.96 19.57 41.41
CA TYR A 193 7.14 20.57 40.38
C TYR A 193 8.16 20.09 39.30
N GLU A 194 9.35 19.61 39.73
CA GLU A 194 10.35 19.07 38.78
C GLU A 194 9.82 17.87 37.97
N ILE A 195 9.10 16.95 38.61
CA ILE A 195 8.49 15.80 37.94
C ILE A 195 7.49 16.26 36.87
N ALA A 196 6.69 17.30 37.16
CA ALA A 196 5.75 17.88 36.20
C ALA A 196 6.48 18.50 35.01
N GLN A 197 7.55 19.27 35.25
CA GLN A 197 8.37 19.86 34.18
C GLN A 197 9.03 18.79 33.28
N LEU A 198 9.63 17.77 33.89
CA LEU A 198 10.23 16.65 33.15
C LEU A 198 9.17 15.90 32.32
N SER A 199 7.98 15.69 32.89
CA SER A 199 6.88 15.05 32.17
C SER A 199 6.44 15.88 30.97
N LYS A 200 6.38 17.19 31.07
CA LYS A 200 6.08 18.11 29.96
C LYS A 200 7.18 18.07 28.88
N GLN A 201 8.45 18.06 29.25
CA GLN A 201 9.57 17.91 28.31
C GLN A 201 9.53 16.56 27.57
N MET A 202 9.18 15.48 28.28
CA MET A 202 9.07 14.15 27.68
C MET A 202 7.97 14.05 26.62
N LEU A 203 6.91 14.86 26.68
CA LEU A 203 5.85 14.88 25.67
C LEU A 203 6.33 15.40 24.30
N SER A 204 7.37 16.25 24.29
CA SER A 204 7.95 16.78 23.04
C SER A 204 9.01 15.87 22.41
N ILE A 205 9.41 14.80 23.09
CA ILE A 205 10.47 13.89 22.64
C ILE A 205 9.86 12.54 22.27
N PRO A 206 10.13 12.00 21.06
CA PRO A 206 9.69 10.66 20.70
C PRO A 206 10.23 9.60 21.68
N HIS A 207 9.38 8.72 22.18
CA HIS A 207 9.78 7.65 23.11
C HIS A 207 10.81 6.69 22.51
N LYS A 208 10.67 6.39 21.23
CA LYS A 208 11.56 5.50 20.50
C LYS A 208 12.55 6.28 19.64
N ASP A 209 13.74 5.73 19.47
CA ASP A 209 14.73 6.31 18.56
C ASP A 209 14.24 6.16 17.12
N ALA A 210 14.03 7.28 16.47
CA ALA A 210 13.53 7.34 15.11
C ALA A 210 14.57 6.86 14.09
N MET A 211 15.87 6.92 14.40
CA MET A 211 16.99 6.59 13.53
C MET A 211 17.77 5.37 14.03
N ASP A 212 17.13 4.51 14.81
CA ASP A 212 17.72 3.29 15.34
C ASP A 212 18.35 2.46 14.20
N ALA A 213 19.70 2.32 14.25
CA ALA A 213 20.47 1.60 13.25
C ALA A 213 20.17 0.09 13.21
N ASP A 214 19.59 -0.45 14.27
CA ASP A 214 19.29 -1.89 14.40
C ASP A 214 17.82 -2.24 14.20
N PHE A 215 17.01 -1.26 13.79
CA PHE A 215 15.59 -1.48 13.53
C PHE A 215 15.19 -1.04 12.13
N ARG A 216 14.73 -1.99 11.31
CA ARG A 216 14.29 -1.77 9.93
C ARG A 216 12.90 -2.33 9.71
N ARG A 217 12.04 -1.55 9.08
CA ARG A 217 10.71 -1.97 8.62
C ARG A 217 10.39 -1.31 7.29
N LEU A 218 9.75 -2.08 6.44
CA LEU A 218 9.10 -1.59 5.23
C LEU A 218 7.64 -2.02 5.29
N GLN A 219 6.74 -1.07 5.09
CA GLN A 219 5.30 -1.31 4.97
C GLN A 219 4.85 -0.84 3.59
N TYR A 220 3.86 -1.51 3.05
CA TYR A 220 3.38 -1.30 1.70
C TYR A 220 1.86 -1.36 1.66
N VAL A 221 1.26 -0.48 0.88
CA VAL A 221 -0.17 -0.46 0.58
C VAL A 221 -0.35 -0.06 -0.88
N ARG A 222 -1.27 -0.70 -1.59
CA ARG A 222 -1.62 -0.38 -2.98
C ARG A 222 -3.12 -0.18 -3.13
N TYR A 223 -3.48 0.80 -3.93
CA TYR A 223 -4.84 1.04 -4.40
C TYR A 223 -4.85 1.18 -5.92
N ALA A 224 -5.28 0.14 -6.64
CA ALA A 224 -5.14 0.02 -8.09
C ALA A 224 -3.67 0.11 -8.54
N ASP A 225 -3.30 1.10 -9.33
CA ASP A 225 -1.97 1.43 -9.83
C ASP A 225 -1.17 2.37 -8.91
N ASP A 226 -1.85 3.04 -7.97
CA ASP A 226 -1.21 3.86 -6.93
C ASP A 226 -0.69 3.00 -5.78
N PHE A 227 0.52 3.27 -5.30
CA PHE A 227 1.05 2.60 -4.12
C PHE A 227 1.84 3.54 -3.20
N LEU A 228 1.88 3.16 -1.93
CA LEU A 228 2.65 3.86 -0.92
C LEU A 228 3.49 2.86 -0.13
N ILE A 229 4.78 3.16 -0.04
CA ILE A 229 5.74 2.42 0.79
C ILE A 229 6.19 3.34 1.92
N SER A 230 6.19 2.83 3.14
CA SER A 230 6.80 3.52 4.27
C SER A 230 8.04 2.77 4.74
N VAL A 231 9.10 3.52 5.05
CA VAL A 231 10.38 2.97 5.45
C VAL A 231 10.79 3.49 6.83
N ILE A 232 11.17 2.56 7.70
CA ILE A 232 11.90 2.82 8.94
C ILE A 232 13.32 2.37 8.69
N GLY A 233 14.21 3.33 8.45
CA GLY A 233 15.59 3.10 8.07
C GLY A 233 16.32 4.42 7.80
N SER A 234 17.52 4.34 7.25
CA SER A 234 18.27 5.50 6.78
C SER A 234 17.67 6.05 5.48
N LYS A 235 18.01 7.30 5.13
CA LYS A 235 17.58 7.90 3.86
C LYS A 235 18.17 7.14 2.65
N SER A 236 19.43 6.73 2.73
CA SER A 236 20.11 5.97 1.69
C SER A 236 19.51 4.58 1.43
N GLU A 237 18.80 4.01 2.40
CA GLU A 237 18.06 2.75 2.21
C GLU A 237 16.69 2.97 1.55
N CYS A 238 16.24 4.21 1.48
CA CYS A 238 14.98 4.60 0.86
C CYS A 238 15.17 5.03 -0.61
N GLU A 239 16.36 5.51 -0.98
CA GLU A 239 16.78 5.88 -2.34
C GLU A 239 17.19 4.66 -3.16
#